data_1071747bc92c3d0969179faed789b772
#
_entry.id   1071747bc92c3d0969179faed789b772
#
_cell.length_a   1.000
_cell.length_b   1.000
_cell.length_c   1.000
_cell.angle_alpha   90.00
_cell.angle_beta   90.00
_cell.angle_gamma   90.00
#
_symmetry.space_group_name_H-M   'P 1'
#
loop_
_entity.id
_entity.type
_entity.pdbx_description
1 polymer ?
#
loop_
_entity_poly.entity_id
_entity_poly.type
_entity_poly.pdbx_seq_one_letter_code
_entity_poly.pdbx_strand_id
1 'polypeptide(L)'
;IEFPLLFSDQNLPHIFIAKDSGQIVSHVAAYVTDLLIPGLKIRTGFLGAVATHPDFREKGHASKVLEALEDQLIRESVEMILISGNRNLYLRRGFREMGKSMFFEIAGEEEEGLIPVEIEPLTPDLFQEVCHLYWAEDVRFRRTETDFSTLLQVHEQLLQEGPKSLEKAQIGPTYLVKAFGIYRGYFTFKADQSRIIEYAGSRISLLSGMEKLVRDGHPSFQLIIPESDLEFLNMLIFNHYSSTTSTYFPPNHTVKIVNSESLYERLGIMEDTRLTQFALPPMPLPGFNFV
;
A
#
# COMPACT_ATOMS: atom_id res chain seq x y z
N ILE A 1 7.90 8.03 -13.99
CA ILE A 1 8.72 8.19 -12.75
C ILE A 1 8.25 7.12 -11.79
N GLU A 2 9.11 6.15 -11.44
CA GLU A 2 8.86 5.25 -10.33
C GLU A 2 8.86 6.07 -9.03
N PHE A 3 7.92 5.79 -8.12
CA PHE A 3 7.80 6.43 -6.81
C PHE A 3 7.62 7.95 -6.84
N PRO A 4 6.53 8.48 -7.43
CA PRO A 4 6.34 9.91 -7.64
C PRO A 4 6.30 10.73 -6.33
N LEU A 5 5.71 10.22 -5.26
CA LEU A 5 5.72 10.90 -3.96
C LEU A 5 7.11 10.89 -3.33
N LEU A 6 7.85 9.80 -3.51
CA LEU A 6 9.17 9.63 -2.93
C LEU A 6 10.20 10.61 -3.54
N PHE A 7 10.09 10.89 -4.84
CA PHE A 7 10.98 11.77 -5.60
C PHE A 7 10.38 13.13 -5.93
N SER A 8 9.37 13.55 -5.21
CA SER A 8 8.83 14.92 -5.32
C SER A 8 9.80 15.94 -4.71
N ASP A 9 9.77 17.18 -5.20
CA ASP A 9 10.58 18.29 -4.66
C ASP A 9 10.31 18.53 -3.18
N GLN A 10 9.08 18.33 -2.73
CA GLN A 10 8.70 18.46 -1.33
C GLN A 10 9.34 17.40 -0.44
N ASN A 11 9.74 16.26 -1.00
CA ASN A 11 10.32 15.13 -0.27
C ASN A 11 11.86 15.10 -0.27
N LEU A 12 12.53 16.09 -0.88
CA LEU A 12 14.00 16.18 -0.92
C LEU A 12 14.69 16.02 0.45
N PRO A 13 14.14 16.52 1.57
CA PRO A 13 14.73 16.33 2.91
C PRO A 13 14.82 14.85 3.35
N HIS A 14 14.05 13.97 2.74
CA HIS A 14 14.01 12.54 3.06
C HIS A 14 14.74 11.67 2.01
N ILE A 15 15.57 12.28 1.15
CA ILE A 15 16.42 11.57 0.20
C ILE A 15 17.87 11.62 0.68
N PHE A 16 18.44 10.47 1.01
CA PHE A 16 19.79 10.33 1.51
C PHE A 16 20.69 9.66 0.47
N ILE A 17 21.87 10.21 0.28
CA ILE A 17 22.87 9.72 -0.67
C ILE A 17 24.20 9.48 0.02
N ALA A 18 24.93 8.46 -0.43
CA ALA A 18 26.35 8.30 -0.14
C ALA A 18 27.17 8.66 -1.36
N LYS A 19 28.27 9.41 -1.14
CA LYS A 19 29.25 9.73 -2.17
C LYS A 19 30.59 9.06 -1.85
N ASP A 20 31.24 8.57 -2.88
CA ASP A 20 32.63 8.10 -2.83
C ASP A 20 33.38 8.73 -3.98
N SER A 21 34.49 9.40 -3.67
CA SER A 21 35.32 10.12 -4.64
C SER A 21 34.53 11.08 -5.55
N GLY A 22 33.51 11.74 -5.00
CA GLY A 22 32.66 12.70 -5.71
C GLY A 22 31.48 12.07 -6.47
N GLN A 23 31.45 10.77 -6.62
CA GLN A 23 30.35 10.03 -7.29
C GLN A 23 29.27 9.60 -6.27
N ILE A 24 27.99 9.70 -6.65
CA ILE A 24 26.88 9.11 -5.87
C ILE A 24 26.92 7.59 -6.06
N VAL A 25 27.12 6.86 -4.97
CA VAL A 25 27.28 5.40 -4.98
C VAL A 25 26.17 4.65 -4.31
N SER A 26 25.36 5.30 -3.47
CA SER A 26 24.17 4.71 -2.86
C SER A 26 23.14 5.77 -2.53
N HIS A 27 21.88 5.40 -2.53
CA HIS A 27 20.78 6.25 -2.10
C HIS A 27 19.67 5.45 -1.44
N VAL A 28 18.86 6.16 -0.67
CA VAL A 28 17.59 5.70 -0.09
C VAL A 28 16.68 6.93 0.04
N ALA A 29 15.39 6.71 -0.06
CA ALA A 29 14.40 7.75 0.19
C ALA A 29 13.29 7.22 1.12
N ALA A 30 12.63 8.13 1.84
CA ALA A 30 11.41 7.84 2.58
C ALA A 30 10.33 8.86 2.24
N TYR A 31 9.09 8.40 2.11
CA TYR A 31 7.90 9.25 2.10
C TYR A 31 7.26 9.18 3.48
N VAL A 32 7.05 10.34 4.11
CA VAL A 32 6.49 10.42 5.47
C VAL A 32 5.05 10.89 5.41
N THR A 33 4.15 10.11 5.98
CA THR A 33 2.74 10.43 6.11
C THR A 33 2.19 9.89 7.43
N ASP A 34 0.89 10.01 7.64
CA ASP A 34 0.22 9.50 8.84
C ASP A 34 -0.67 8.31 8.46
N LEU A 35 -0.59 7.22 9.22
CA LEU A 35 -1.63 6.22 9.27
C LEU A 35 -2.74 6.75 10.18
N LEU A 36 -3.93 6.90 9.64
CA LEU A 36 -5.14 7.32 10.34
C LEU A 36 -5.97 6.09 10.69
N ILE A 37 -6.31 5.97 11.96
CA ILE A 37 -7.23 4.96 12.48
C ILE A 37 -8.21 5.66 13.45
N PRO A 38 -9.40 5.11 13.74
CA PRO A 38 -10.36 5.77 14.64
C PRO A 38 -9.72 6.17 15.98
N GLY A 39 -9.72 7.47 16.25
CA GLY A 39 -9.19 8.04 17.48
C GLY A 39 -7.66 8.15 17.58
N LEU A 40 -6.90 7.70 16.59
CA LEU A 40 -5.44 7.71 16.65
C LEU A 40 -4.81 8.03 15.29
N LYS A 41 -3.66 8.72 15.35
CA LYS A 41 -2.81 9.02 14.21
C LYS A 41 -1.40 8.51 14.51
N ILE A 42 -0.83 7.74 13.58
CA ILE A 42 0.50 7.13 13.70
C ILE A 42 1.37 7.67 12.57
N ARG A 43 2.43 8.39 12.93
CA ARG A 43 3.35 8.93 11.95
C ARG A 43 4.20 7.83 11.34
N THR A 44 4.10 7.66 10.03
CA THR A 44 4.61 6.51 9.31
C THR A 44 5.55 6.94 8.19
N GLY A 45 6.68 6.24 8.05
CA GLY A 45 7.62 6.39 6.95
C GLY A 45 7.59 5.20 5.99
N PHE A 46 7.48 5.47 4.70
CA PHE A 46 7.63 4.46 3.65
C PHE A 46 9.03 4.55 3.05
N LEU A 47 9.88 3.58 3.32
CA LEU A 47 11.20 3.51 2.72
C LEU A 47 11.14 2.85 1.35
N GLY A 48 11.76 3.50 0.38
CA GLY A 48 11.85 2.98 -0.99
C GLY A 48 13.14 3.39 -1.68
N ALA A 49 13.25 2.96 -2.94
CA ALA A 49 14.36 3.33 -3.81
C ALA A 49 15.75 3.06 -3.21
N VAL A 50 15.92 1.95 -2.47
CA VAL A 50 17.22 1.57 -1.88
C VAL A 50 18.11 0.98 -2.94
N ALA A 51 19.11 1.72 -3.38
CA ALA A 51 20.06 1.27 -4.39
C ALA A 51 21.51 1.56 -4.02
N THR A 52 22.41 0.70 -4.51
CA THR A 52 23.87 0.89 -4.45
C THR A 52 24.47 0.47 -5.78
N HIS A 53 25.33 1.33 -6.32
CA HIS A 53 26.04 1.07 -7.56
C HIS A 53 26.78 -0.27 -7.48
N PRO A 54 26.73 -1.14 -8.51
CA PRO A 54 27.31 -2.49 -8.46
C PRO A 54 28.73 -2.55 -7.94
N ASP A 55 29.62 -1.67 -8.41
CA ASP A 55 31.06 -1.65 -8.06
C ASP A 55 31.32 -1.17 -6.62
N PHE A 56 30.29 -0.67 -5.95
CA PHE A 56 30.36 -0.16 -4.57
C PHE A 56 29.53 -0.98 -3.59
N ARG A 57 29.02 -2.14 -4.01
CA ARG A 57 28.31 -3.07 -3.13
C ARG A 57 29.27 -3.68 -2.12
N GLU A 58 28.69 -4.21 -1.02
CA GLU A 58 29.42 -4.88 0.07
C GLU A 58 30.40 -3.98 0.86
N LYS A 59 30.46 -2.67 0.55
CA LYS A 59 31.28 -1.67 1.25
C LYS A 59 30.52 -0.91 2.37
N GLY A 60 29.29 -1.34 2.68
CA GLY A 60 28.50 -0.76 3.77
C GLY A 60 27.76 0.55 3.43
N HIS A 61 27.81 1.04 2.18
CA HIS A 61 27.16 2.32 1.80
C HIS A 61 25.65 2.31 2.04
N ALA A 62 24.94 1.23 1.63
CA ALA A 62 23.50 1.10 1.86
C ALA A 62 23.14 1.15 3.36
N SER A 63 23.92 0.49 4.21
CA SER A 63 23.72 0.51 5.67
C SER A 63 23.84 1.91 6.25
N LYS A 64 24.85 2.69 5.80
CA LYS A 64 25.09 4.06 6.28
C LYS A 64 23.96 5.02 5.88
N VAL A 65 23.48 4.96 4.62
CA VAL A 65 22.39 5.84 4.18
C VAL A 65 21.07 5.47 4.84
N LEU A 66 20.80 4.17 5.07
CA LEU A 66 19.63 3.71 5.82
C LEU A 66 19.68 4.18 7.28
N GLU A 67 20.83 4.07 7.94
CA GLU A 67 21.03 4.55 9.30
C GLU A 67 20.76 6.04 9.43
N ALA A 68 21.36 6.84 8.56
CA ALA A 68 21.18 8.29 8.58
C ALA A 68 19.71 8.70 8.32
N LEU A 69 19.02 7.98 7.42
CA LEU A 69 17.60 8.24 7.18
C LEU A 69 16.73 7.79 8.36
N GLU A 70 16.96 6.61 8.94
CA GLU A 70 16.23 6.16 10.14
C GLU A 70 16.39 7.15 11.29
N ASP A 71 17.62 7.64 11.56
CA ASP A 71 17.87 8.66 12.57
C ASP A 71 17.10 9.96 12.32
N GLN A 72 16.98 10.36 11.05
CA GLN A 72 16.17 11.52 10.68
C GLN A 72 14.68 11.28 10.95
N LEU A 73 14.16 10.13 10.53
CA LEU A 73 12.76 9.76 10.77
C LEU A 73 12.42 9.70 12.26
N ILE A 74 13.34 9.19 13.10
CA ILE A 74 13.19 9.18 14.55
C ILE A 74 13.13 10.61 15.11
N ARG A 75 14.03 11.50 14.66
CA ARG A 75 13.99 12.91 15.06
C ARG A 75 12.69 13.62 14.67
N GLU A 76 12.06 13.19 13.58
CA GLU A 76 10.76 13.68 13.13
C GLU A 76 9.57 12.98 13.77
N SER A 77 9.82 12.18 14.81
CA SER A 77 8.79 11.46 15.55
C SER A 77 8.01 10.44 14.70
N VAL A 78 8.66 9.83 13.71
CA VAL A 78 8.09 8.70 12.99
C VAL A 78 8.06 7.51 13.94
N GLU A 79 6.91 6.87 14.06
CA GLU A 79 6.64 5.77 14.99
C GLU A 79 6.74 4.40 14.32
N MET A 80 6.44 4.35 13.03
CA MET A 80 6.44 3.12 12.24
C MET A 80 7.10 3.34 10.89
N ILE A 81 7.94 2.41 10.47
CA ILE A 81 8.63 2.46 9.18
C ILE A 81 8.32 1.19 8.41
N LEU A 82 7.82 1.35 7.18
CA LEU A 82 7.55 0.27 6.25
C LEU A 82 8.59 0.28 5.12
N ILE A 83 8.98 -0.90 4.66
CA ILE A 83 9.84 -1.06 3.49
C ILE A 83 9.38 -2.25 2.65
N SER A 84 9.37 -2.10 1.33
CA SER A 84 9.11 -3.21 0.43
C SER A 84 10.30 -4.17 0.40
N GLY A 85 10.03 -5.44 0.73
CA GLY A 85 11.03 -6.51 0.75
C GLY A 85 11.50 -6.91 2.15
N ASN A 86 12.08 -8.10 2.20
CA ASN A 86 12.54 -8.77 3.43
C ASN A 86 14.04 -9.12 3.37
N ARG A 87 14.83 -8.26 2.72
CA ARG A 87 16.28 -8.50 2.60
C ARG A 87 16.96 -8.53 3.96
N ASN A 88 18.01 -9.34 4.10
CA ASN A 88 18.84 -9.40 5.30
C ASN A 88 19.33 -8.03 5.78
N LEU A 89 19.52 -7.08 4.87
CA LEU A 89 19.88 -5.70 5.18
C LEU A 89 18.84 -5.04 6.12
N TYR A 90 17.56 -5.26 5.88
CA TYR A 90 16.46 -4.72 6.67
C TYR A 90 16.25 -5.51 7.96
N LEU A 91 16.25 -6.85 7.87
CA LEU A 91 16.07 -7.73 9.03
C LEU A 91 17.11 -7.49 10.13
N ARG A 92 18.38 -7.26 9.74
CA ARG A 92 19.47 -6.92 10.68
C ARG A 92 19.28 -5.57 11.36
N ARG A 93 18.47 -4.67 10.79
CA ARG A 93 18.15 -3.36 11.37
C ARG A 93 16.85 -3.36 12.19
N GLY A 94 16.30 -4.53 12.46
CA GLY A 94 15.12 -4.69 13.31
C GLY A 94 13.78 -4.65 12.57
N PHE A 95 13.79 -4.57 11.23
CA PHE A 95 12.56 -4.78 10.47
C PHE A 95 12.10 -6.23 10.59
N ARG A 96 10.81 -6.43 10.63
CA ARG A 96 10.17 -7.75 10.76
C ARG A 96 8.98 -7.85 9.83
N GLU A 97 8.70 -9.06 9.37
CA GLU A 97 7.42 -9.39 8.77
C GLU A 97 6.37 -9.44 9.87
N MET A 98 5.32 -8.64 9.76
CA MET A 98 4.30 -8.45 10.80
C MET A 98 2.90 -8.41 10.18
N GLY A 99 1.88 -8.51 11.03
CA GLY A 99 0.48 -8.51 10.60
C GLY A 99 0.10 -9.79 9.85
N LYS A 100 -1.14 -9.84 9.39
CA LYS A 100 -1.65 -10.97 8.59
C LYS A 100 -2.56 -10.47 7.48
N SER A 101 -2.63 -11.24 6.40
CA SER A 101 -3.59 -11.05 5.32
C SER A 101 -4.05 -12.39 4.77
N MET A 102 -5.24 -12.41 4.21
CA MET A 102 -5.76 -13.58 3.49
C MET A 102 -5.84 -13.27 2.00
N PHE A 103 -5.60 -14.27 1.19
CA PHE A 103 -5.72 -14.19 -0.26
C PHE A 103 -6.98 -14.92 -0.69
N PHE A 104 -7.74 -14.25 -1.54
CA PHE A 104 -8.92 -14.80 -2.18
C PHE A 104 -8.76 -14.74 -3.69
N GLU A 105 -9.26 -15.72 -4.39
CA GLU A 105 -9.39 -15.67 -5.84
C GLU A 105 -10.80 -15.20 -6.20
N ILE A 106 -10.88 -14.12 -6.95
CA ILE A 106 -12.14 -13.63 -7.51
C ILE A 106 -12.27 -14.27 -8.89
N ALA A 107 -13.09 -15.29 -8.97
CA ALA A 107 -13.52 -15.95 -10.19
C ALA A 107 -14.97 -15.57 -10.46
N GLY A 108 -15.36 -15.51 -11.71
CA GLY A 108 -16.77 -15.28 -12.08
C GLY A 108 -17.58 -16.51 -11.73
N GLU A 109 -18.47 -16.38 -10.76
CA GLU A 109 -19.49 -17.37 -10.52
C GLU A 109 -20.67 -17.17 -11.50
N GLU A 110 -21.44 -18.24 -11.79
CA GLU A 110 -22.58 -18.16 -12.72
C GLU A 110 -23.75 -17.36 -12.15
N GLU A 111 -23.78 -17.14 -10.83
CA GLU A 111 -24.84 -16.41 -10.15
C GLU A 111 -24.68 -14.89 -10.25
N GLU A 112 -25.80 -14.17 -10.21
CA GLU A 112 -25.80 -12.71 -10.14
C GLU A 112 -25.07 -12.26 -8.87
N GLY A 113 -24.24 -11.19 -8.98
CA GLY A 113 -23.56 -10.59 -7.84
C GLY A 113 -24.51 -10.16 -6.72
N LEU A 114 -23.96 -9.94 -5.54
CA LEU A 114 -24.74 -9.65 -4.31
C LEU A 114 -25.71 -8.47 -4.44
N ILE A 115 -25.34 -7.47 -5.23
CA ILE A 115 -26.19 -6.31 -5.58
C ILE A 115 -25.94 -5.88 -7.04
N PRO A 116 -26.94 -5.24 -7.70
CA PRO A 116 -26.73 -4.65 -9.01
C PRO A 116 -25.73 -3.50 -8.96
N VAL A 117 -24.73 -3.56 -9.85
CA VAL A 117 -23.69 -2.52 -9.97
C VAL A 117 -23.33 -2.23 -11.42
N GLU A 118 -22.86 -1.02 -11.65
CA GLU A 118 -22.16 -0.60 -12.85
C GLU A 118 -20.69 -0.44 -12.55
N ILE A 119 -19.82 -0.72 -13.51
CA ILE A 119 -18.37 -0.56 -13.40
C ILE A 119 -17.90 0.32 -14.53
N GLU A 120 -17.11 1.30 -14.20
CA GLU A 120 -16.50 2.18 -15.18
C GLU A 120 -15.02 2.43 -14.88
N PRO A 121 -14.17 2.50 -15.90
CA PRO A 121 -12.76 2.82 -15.70
C PRO A 121 -12.61 4.24 -15.19
N LEU A 122 -11.58 4.46 -14.39
CA LEU A 122 -11.23 5.79 -13.92
C LEU A 122 -10.88 6.70 -15.10
N THR A 123 -11.55 7.85 -15.15
CA THR A 123 -11.27 8.96 -16.06
C THR A 123 -10.94 10.22 -15.25
N PRO A 124 -10.29 11.24 -15.84
CA PRO A 124 -9.88 12.44 -15.10
C PRO A 124 -11.03 13.18 -14.39
N ASP A 125 -12.23 13.15 -14.95
CA ASP A 125 -13.42 13.77 -14.36
C ASP A 125 -13.98 13.00 -13.16
N LEU A 126 -13.64 11.72 -13.00
CA LEU A 126 -14.05 10.89 -11.87
C LEU A 126 -13.03 10.89 -10.70
N PHE A 127 -11.97 11.64 -10.83
CA PHE A 127 -10.89 11.68 -9.85
C PHE A 127 -11.36 12.08 -8.44
N GLN A 128 -12.21 13.08 -8.34
CA GLN A 128 -12.71 13.55 -7.05
C GLN A 128 -13.50 12.46 -6.32
N GLU A 129 -14.18 11.57 -7.06
CA GLU A 129 -14.91 10.44 -6.47
C GLU A 129 -13.95 9.44 -5.81
N VAL A 130 -12.81 9.14 -6.46
CA VAL A 130 -11.77 8.28 -5.86
C VAL A 130 -11.22 8.90 -4.58
N CYS A 131 -10.93 10.21 -4.59
CA CYS A 131 -10.48 10.92 -3.39
C CYS A 131 -11.49 10.84 -2.25
N HIS A 132 -12.77 11.11 -2.53
CA HIS A 132 -13.84 11.08 -1.53
C HIS A 132 -14.03 9.69 -0.95
N LEU A 133 -14.03 8.64 -1.79
CA LEU A 133 -14.15 7.25 -1.35
C LEU A 133 -12.97 6.84 -0.46
N TYR A 134 -11.75 7.21 -0.85
CA TYR A 134 -10.57 6.93 -0.05
C TYR A 134 -10.58 7.67 1.31
N TRP A 135 -10.94 8.95 1.30
CA TRP A 135 -10.99 9.75 2.54
C TRP A 135 -12.11 9.32 3.49
N ALA A 136 -13.10 8.61 3.00
CA ALA A 136 -14.17 8.04 3.82
C ALA A 136 -13.75 6.76 4.56
N GLU A 137 -12.62 6.13 4.21
CA GLU A 137 -12.12 4.95 4.93
C GLU A 137 -11.67 5.31 6.35
N ASP A 138 -12.10 4.54 7.32
CA ASP A 138 -11.71 4.71 8.73
C ASP A 138 -10.23 4.42 8.98
N VAL A 139 -9.68 3.47 8.24
CA VAL A 139 -8.27 3.07 8.31
C VAL A 139 -7.61 3.37 6.97
N ARG A 140 -6.76 4.39 6.94
CA ARG A 140 -6.08 4.83 5.70
C ARG A 140 -4.77 5.54 5.98
N PHE A 141 -3.88 5.56 5.01
CA PHE A 141 -2.78 6.52 5.02
C PHE A 141 -3.30 7.90 4.60
N ARG A 142 -2.80 8.94 5.27
CA ARG A 142 -3.16 10.30 4.91
C ARG A 142 -2.61 10.62 3.52
N ARG A 143 -3.49 10.98 2.60
CA ARG A 143 -3.15 11.54 1.30
C ARG A 143 -3.87 12.87 1.15
N THR A 144 -3.12 13.87 0.74
CA THR A 144 -3.67 15.17 0.34
C THR A 144 -4.21 15.08 -1.08
N GLU A 145 -4.98 16.07 -1.50
CA GLU A 145 -5.40 16.18 -2.90
C GLU A 145 -4.20 16.30 -3.85
N THR A 146 -3.14 16.98 -3.40
CA THR A 146 -1.88 17.08 -4.16
C THR A 146 -1.21 15.73 -4.32
N ASP A 147 -1.18 14.89 -3.26
CA ASP A 147 -0.62 13.54 -3.35
C ASP A 147 -1.40 12.70 -4.37
N PHE A 148 -2.73 12.73 -4.31
CA PHE A 148 -3.57 12.05 -5.28
C PHE A 148 -3.35 12.56 -6.70
N SER A 149 -3.32 13.89 -6.90
CA SER A 149 -3.07 14.48 -8.21
C SER A 149 -1.72 14.03 -8.78
N THR A 150 -0.69 13.99 -7.94
CA THR A 150 0.65 13.50 -8.34
C THR A 150 0.62 12.04 -8.77
N LEU A 151 -0.04 11.18 -8.00
CA LEU A 151 -0.17 9.75 -8.30
C LEU A 151 -0.93 9.50 -9.59
N LEU A 152 -2.00 10.26 -9.84
CA LEU A 152 -2.80 10.10 -11.05
C LEU A 152 -2.17 10.68 -12.31
N GLN A 153 -1.52 11.83 -12.22
CA GLN A 153 -0.77 12.38 -13.36
C GLN A 153 0.26 11.39 -13.86
N VAL A 154 0.95 10.72 -12.94
CA VAL A 154 1.88 9.65 -13.30
C VAL A 154 1.13 8.45 -13.90
N HIS A 155 0.00 8.05 -13.34
CA HIS A 155 -0.82 6.98 -13.89
C HIS A 155 -1.31 7.27 -15.31
N GLU A 156 -1.82 8.47 -15.58
CA GLU A 156 -2.22 8.91 -16.91
C GLU A 156 -1.04 8.92 -17.89
N GLN A 157 0.10 9.45 -17.47
CA GLN A 157 1.32 9.47 -18.28
C GLN A 157 1.79 8.05 -18.63
N LEU A 158 1.77 7.13 -17.67
CA LEU A 158 2.11 5.74 -17.87
C LEU A 158 1.14 5.02 -18.82
N LEU A 159 -0.15 5.33 -18.74
CA LEU A 159 -1.15 4.83 -19.71
C LEU A 159 -0.86 5.31 -21.14
N GLN A 160 -0.43 6.56 -21.30
CA GLN A 160 -0.06 7.13 -22.61
C GLN A 160 1.24 6.54 -23.16
N GLU A 161 2.21 6.25 -22.30
CA GLU A 161 3.49 5.62 -22.66
C GLU A 161 3.37 4.14 -23.02
N GLY A 162 2.29 3.49 -22.60
CA GLY A 162 1.91 2.13 -22.96
C GLY A 162 2.34 1.03 -21.96
N PRO A 163 2.08 -0.25 -22.31
CA PRO A 163 2.15 -1.37 -21.37
C PRO A 163 3.49 -1.56 -20.65
N LYS A 164 4.60 -1.29 -21.32
CA LYS A 164 5.94 -1.45 -20.72
C LYS A 164 6.21 -0.46 -19.59
N SER A 165 5.63 0.73 -19.66
CA SER A 165 5.77 1.74 -18.60
C SER A 165 4.87 1.41 -17.42
N LEU A 166 3.68 0.90 -17.67
CA LEU A 166 2.77 0.40 -16.63
C LEU A 166 3.39 -0.79 -15.86
N GLU A 167 4.00 -1.74 -16.57
CA GLU A 167 4.70 -2.86 -15.92
C GLU A 167 5.79 -2.38 -14.95
N LYS A 168 6.54 -1.36 -15.33
CA LYS A 168 7.58 -0.78 -14.45
C LYS A 168 6.99 -0.11 -13.23
N ALA A 169 5.90 0.62 -13.39
CA ALA A 169 5.24 1.34 -12.30
C ALA A 169 4.44 0.43 -11.38
N GLN A 170 4.20 -0.84 -11.74
CA GLN A 170 3.42 -1.78 -10.93
C GLN A 170 1.94 -1.40 -10.73
N ILE A 171 1.44 -0.32 -11.37
CA ILE A 171 0.05 0.14 -11.30
C ILE A 171 -0.68 -0.24 -12.58
N GLY A 172 -1.84 -0.86 -12.43
CA GLY A 172 -2.78 -1.19 -13.50
C GLY A 172 -4.02 -0.28 -13.50
N PRO A 173 -5.07 -0.67 -14.22
CA PRO A 173 -6.28 0.10 -14.30
C PRO A 173 -7.00 0.22 -12.95
N THR A 174 -7.66 1.36 -12.77
CA THR A 174 -8.58 1.62 -11.65
C THR A 174 -10.01 1.63 -12.17
N TYR A 175 -10.90 0.96 -11.45
CA TYR A 175 -12.33 0.92 -11.74
C TYR A 175 -13.13 1.50 -10.58
N LEU A 176 -14.13 2.31 -10.93
CA LEU A 176 -15.14 2.77 -9.98
C LEU A 176 -16.37 1.87 -10.05
N VAL A 177 -16.97 1.67 -8.92
CA VAL A 177 -18.18 0.86 -8.76
C VAL A 177 -19.33 1.77 -8.36
N LYS A 178 -20.40 1.77 -9.18
CA LYS A 178 -21.60 2.54 -8.97
C LYS A 178 -22.74 1.60 -8.61
N ALA A 179 -23.39 1.87 -7.49
CA ALA A 179 -24.59 1.15 -7.05
C ALA A 179 -25.70 2.16 -6.74
N PHE A 180 -26.93 1.87 -7.20
CA PHE A 180 -28.09 2.77 -7.03
C PHE A 180 -27.84 4.20 -7.51
N GLY A 181 -27.10 4.36 -8.60
CA GLY A 181 -26.81 5.67 -9.19
C GLY A 181 -25.70 6.49 -8.50
N ILE A 182 -25.01 5.94 -7.49
CA ILE A 182 -23.98 6.64 -6.71
C ILE A 182 -22.69 5.81 -6.72
N TYR A 183 -21.52 6.47 -6.79
CA TYR A 183 -20.23 5.81 -6.62
C TYR A 183 -20.08 5.33 -5.18
N ARG A 184 -19.85 4.04 -5.02
CA ARG A 184 -19.80 3.34 -3.72
C ARG A 184 -18.45 2.74 -3.41
N GLY A 185 -17.57 2.63 -4.40
CA GLY A 185 -16.25 2.08 -4.19
C GLY A 185 -15.37 2.22 -5.44
N TYR A 186 -14.09 1.98 -5.26
CA TYR A 186 -13.16 1.78 -6.36
C TYR A 186 -12.14 0.70 -5.99
N PHE A 187 -11.53 0.12 -7.00
CA PHE A 187 -10.38 -0.77 -6.84
C PHE A 187 -9.39 -0.59 -7.97
N THR A 188 -8.10 -0.76 -7.63
CA THR A 188 -6.97 -0.61 -8.55
C THR A 188 -6.21 -1.91 -8.66
N PHE A 189 -5.91 -2.30 -9.87
CA PHE A 189 -5.10 -3.47 -10.17
C PHE A 189 -3.59 -3.16 -10.08
N LYS A 190 -2.82 -4.21 -9.86
CA LYS A 190 -1.42 -4.24 -10.26
C LYS A 190 -1.32 -4.17 -11.79
N ALA A 191 -0.18 -3.74 -12.34
CA ALA A 191 0.01 -3.54 -13.79
C ALA A 191 -0.31 -4.78 -14.64
N ASP A 192 0.03 -5.97 -14.15
CA ASP A 192 -0.26 -7.26 -14.80
C ASP A 192 -1.71 -7.73 -14.60
N GLN A 193 -2.52 -6.94 -13.93
CA GLN A 193 -3.92 -7.21 -13.57
C GLN A 193 -4.14 -8.55 -12.82
N SER A 194 -3.10 -9.11 -12.26
CA SER A 194 -3.17 -10.39 -11.53
C SER A 194 -3.76 -10.24 -10.12
N ARG A 195 -3.77 -9.03 -9.58
CA ARG A 195 -4.28 -8.76 -8.23
C ARG A 195 -4.69 -7.31 -8.00
N ILE A 196 -5.56 -7.11 -7.02
CA ILE A 196 -5.92 -5.79 -6.50
C ILE A 196 -4.80 -5.32 -5.56
N ILE A 197 -4.37 -4.07 -5.73
CA ILE A 197 -3.36 -3.41 -4.88
C ILE A 197 -3.96 -2.35 -3.96
N GLU A 198 -5.12 -1.81 -4.29
CA GLU A 198 -5.83 -0.83 -3.50
C GLU A 198 -7.34 -0.92 -3.75
N TYR A 199 -8.13 -0.68 -2.71
CA TYR A 199 -9.57 -0.51 -2.81
C TYR A 199 -10.07 0.41 -1.69
N ALA A 200 -11.21 1.07 -1.91
CA ALA A 200 -11.93 1.82 -0.89
C ALA A 200 -13.44 1.85 -1.19
N GLY A 201 -14.25 2.01 -0.15
CA GLY A 201 -15.71 2.12 -0.22
C GLY A 201 -16.45 0.88 0.28
N SER A 202 -17.71 0.77 -0.08
CA SER A 202 -18.62 -0.28 0.36
C SER A 202 -18.15 -1.69 -0.06
N ARG A 203 -17.86 -2.56 0.89
CA ARG A 203 -17.33 -3.92 0.65
C ARG A 203 -18.26 -4.77 -0.22
N ILE A 204 -19.60 -4.65 -0.02
CA ILE A 204 -20.57 -5.34 -0.85
C ILE A 204 -20.58 -4.83 -2.30
N SER A 205 -20.45 -3.50 -2.50
CA SER A 205 -20.38 -2.93 -3.84
C SER A 205 -19.08 -3.31 -4.53
N LEU A 206 -17.96 -3.31 -3.80
CA LEU A 206 -16.66 -3.72 -4.31
C LEU A 206 -16.68 -5.18 -4.78
N LEU A 207 -17.18 -6.11 -3.95
CA LEU A 207 -17.25 -7.52 -4.31
C LEU A 207 -18.14 -7.73 -5.55
N SER A 208 -19.36 -7.14 -5.55
CA SER A 208 -20.26 -7.23 -6.71
C SER A 208 -19.64 -6.66 -7.99
N GLY A 209 -18.85 -5.57 -7.86
CA GLY A 209 -18.12 -4.98 -8.96
C GLY A 209 -16.99 -5.87 -9.49
N MET A 210 -16.23 -6.47 -8.59
CA MET A 210 -15.16 -7.39 -8.93
C MET A 210 -15.69 -8.65 -9.63
N GLU A 211 -16.77 -9.25 -9.10
CA GLU A 211 -17.46 -10.38 -9.73
C GLU A 211 -18.00 -10.02 -11.12
N LYS A 212 -18.68 -8.86 -11.24
CA LYS A 212 -19.19 -8.38 -12.52
C LYS A 212 -18.07 -8.23 -13.54
N LEU A 213 -16.92 -7.69 -13.15
CA LEU A 213 -15.78 -7.51 -14.05
C LEU A 213 -15.30 -8.85 -14.63
N VAL A 214 -15.26 -9.91 -13.81
CA VAL A 214 -14.90 -11.26 -14.29
C VAL A 214 -15.98 -11.83 -15.18
N ARG A 215 -17.26 -11.68 -14.83
CA ARG A 215 -18.40 -12.09 -15.72
C ARG A 215 -18.39 -11.38 -17.07
N ASP A 216 -17.95 -10.12 -17.10
CA ASP A 216 -17.83 -9.33 -18.32
C ASP A 216 -16.59 -9.71 -19.15
N GLY A 217 -15.81 -10.70 -18.73
CA GLY A 217 -14.71 -11.31 -19.49
C GLY A 217 -13.31 -11.00 -18.99
N HIS A 218 -13.16 -10.33 -17.85
CA HIS A 218 -11.85 -10.18 -17.23
C HIS A 218 -11.38 -11.53 -16.65
N PRO A 219 -10.10 -11.93 -16.78
CA PRO A 219 -9.57 -13.12 -16.10
C PRO A 219 -9.77 -13.05 -14.58
N SER A 220 -9.82 -14.22 -13.92
CA SER A 220 -9.78 -14.28 -12.45
C SER A 220 -8.53 -13.57 -11.93
N PHE A 221 -8.63 -13.01 -10.74
CA PHE A 221 -7.54 -12.28 -10.10
C PHE A 221 -7.54 -12.43 -8.58
N GLN A 222 -6.42 -12.10 -7.97
CA GLN A 222 -6.23 -12.21 -6.55
C GLN A 222 -6.66 -10.94 -5.81
N LEU A 223 -7.42 -11.12 -4.73
CA LEU A 223 -7.77 -10.09 -3.76
C LEU A 223 -7.07 -10.37 -2.44
N ILE A 224 -6.34 -9.38 -1.93
CA ILE A 224 -5.63 -9.45 -0.65
C ILE A 224 -6.39 -8.63 0.38
N ILE A 225 -6.79 -9.27 1.47
CA ILE A 225 -7.53 -8.62 2.55
C ILE A 225 -6.67 -8.62 3.82
N PRO A 226 -6.38 -7.44 4.41
CA PRO A 226 -5.73 -7.37 5.72
C PRO A 226 -6.64 -7.93 6.82
N GLU A 227 -6.05 -8.54 7.84
CA GLU A 227 -6.81 -9.10 8.98
C GLU A 227 -7.66 -8.06 9.72
N SER A 228 -7.34 -6.78 9.56
CA SER A 228 -8.09 -5.66 10.12
C SER A 228 -9.40 -5.34 9.38
N ASP A 229 -9.56 -5.76 8.12
CA ASP A 229 -10.79 -5.54 7.35
C ASP A 229 -11.79 -6.69 7.58
N LEU A 230 -12.33 -6.74 8.80
CA LEU A 230 -13.23 -7.81 9.22
C LEU A 230 -14.54 -7.85 8.42
N GLU A 231 -15.02 -6.70 7.95
CA GLU A 231 -16.22 -6.63 7.11
C GLU A 231 -16.02 -7.41 5.82
N PHE A 232 -14.93 -7.14 5.11
CA PHE A 232 -14.65 -7.80 3.84
C PHE A 232 -14.31 -9.28 4.03
N LEU A 233 -13.49 -9.61 5.05
CA LEU A 233 -13.17 -11.00 5.39
C LEU A 233 -14.42 -11.83 5.67
N ASN A 234 -15.30 -11.34 6.54
CA ASN A 234 -16.55 -12.05 6.88
C ASN A 234 -17.45 -12.19 5.66
N MET A 235 -17.54 -11.17 4.82
CA MET A 235 -18.35 -11.22 3.59
C MET A 235 -17.84 -12.31 2.63
N LEU A 236 -16.53 -12.39 2.38
CA LEU A 236 -15.92 -13.39 1.51
C LEU A 236 -16.10 -14.80 2.07
N ILE A 237 -15.88 -14.99 3.37
CA ILE A 237 -16.05 -16.29 4.04
C ILE A 237 -17.52 -16.72 4.00
N PHE A 238 -18.46 -15.82 4.30
CA PHE A 238 -19.90 -16.10 4.29
C PHE A 238 -20.40 -16.47 2.90
N ASN A 239 -19.87 -15.88 1.85
CA ASN A 239 -20.18 -16.20 0.46
C ASN A 239 -19.29 -17.33 -0.11
N HIS A 240 -18.69 -18.13 0.76
CA HIS A 240 -17.94 -19.35 0.43
C HIS A 240 -16.72 -19.16 -0.49
N TYR A 241 -16.16 -17.96 -0.57
CA TYR A 241 -14.92 -17.75 -1.29
C TYR A 241 -13.78 -18.54 -0.66
N SER A 242 -13.09 -19.33 -1.47
CA SER A 242 -11.93 -20.09 -1.02
C SER A 242 -10.78 -19.16 -0.70
N SER A 243 -10.35 -19.16 0.56
CA SER A 243 -9.11 -18.48 0.94
C SER A 243 -7.92 -19.39 0.69
N THR A 244 -6.88 -18.84 0.10
CA THR A 244 -5.58 -19.49 0.10
C THR A 244 -4.78 -19.07 1.32
N THR A 245 -3.73 -19.20 1.63
CA THR A 245 -2.91 -19.10 2.82
C THR A 245 -2.94 -17.69 3.44
N SER A 246 -3.08 -17.60 4.76
CA SER A 246 -2.74 -16.40 5.53
C SER A 246 -1.23 -16.14 5.44
N THR A 247 -0.82 -14.92 5.14
CA THR A 247 0.58 -14.50 5.11
C THR A 247 0.75 -13.18 5.88
N TYR A 248 1.99 -12.77 6.09
CA TYR A 248 2.27 -11.47 6.71
C TYR A 248 1.72 -10.32 5.87
N PHE A 249 1.33 -9.26 6.55
CA PHE A 249 0.78 -8.06 5.93
C PHE A 249 1.64 -6.84 6.29
N PRO A 250 1.94 -5.94 5.34
CA PRO A 250 1.68 -6.08 3.88
C PRO A 250 2.53 -7.21 3.27
N PRO A 251 2.01 -7.95 2.30
CA PRO A 251 2.76 -9.05 1.68
C PRO A 251 4.09 -8.56 1.08
N ASN A 252 5.17 -9.30 1.34
CA ASN A 252 6.53 -8.96 0.92
C ASN A 252 7.06 -7.62 1.46
N HIS A 253 6.50 -7.12 2.54
CA HIS A 253 6.98 -5.93 3.23
C HIS A 253 7.47 -6.29 4.63
N THR A 254 8.37 -5.47 5.14
CA THR A 254 8.78 -5.53 6.53
C THR A 254 8.52 -4.20 7.21
N VAL A 255 8.23 -4.27 8.50
CA VAL A 255 7.86 -3.13 9.33
C VAL A 255 8.84 -3.03 10.48
N LYS A 256 9.21 -1.81 10.85
CA LYS A 256 9.92 -1.50 12.08
C LYS A 256 9.09 -0.51 12.88
N ILE A 257 8.70 -0.90 14.09
CA ILE A 257 8.09 0.01 15.06
C ILE A 257 9.23 0.63 15.85
N VAL A 258 9.33 1.95 15.81
CA VAL A 258 10.45 2.69 16.38
C VAL A 258 10.32 2.83 17.88
N ASN A 259 9.11 3.10 18.37
CA ASN A 259 8.78 3.18 19.78
C ASN A 259 7.55 2.32 20.07
N SER A 260 7.80 1.02 20.29
CA SER A 260 6.72 0.04 20.45
C SER A 260 5.94 0.23 21.75
N GLU A 261 6.61 0.56 22.85
CA GLU A 261 5.98 0.76 24.16
C GLU A 261 4.92 1.87 24.09
N SER A 262 5.32 3.07 23.68
CA SER A 262 4.43 4.22 23.55
C SER A 262 3.30 3.98 22.52
N LEU A 263 3.61 3.33 21.41
CA LEU A 263 2.61 3.06 20.37
C LEU A 263 1.57 2.06 20.86
N TYR A 264 1.98 0.96 21.50
CA TYR A 264 1.06 -0.07 21.98
C TYR A 264 0.22 0.41 23.16
N GLU A 265 0.77 1.24 24.06
CA GLU A 265 0.02 1.91 25.11
C GLU A 265 -1.14 2.75 24.49
N ARG A 266 -0.84 3.56 23.46
CA ARG A 266 -1.83 4.37 22.76
C ARG A 266 -2.87 3.55 21.99
N LEU A 267 -2.51 2.36 21.52
CA LEU A 267 -3.40 1.41 20.88
C LEU A 267 -4.24 0.61 21.89
N GLY A 268 -4.01 0.74 23.20
CA GLY A 268 -4.65 -0.06 24.24
C GLY A 268 -4.25 -1.55 24.19
N ILE A 269 -3.15 -1.87 23.55
CA ILE A 269 -2.61 -3.23 23.49
C ILE A 269 -1.80 -3.47 24.75
N MET A 270 -2.28 -4.36 25.62
CA MET A 270 -1.56 -4.70 26.87
C MET A 270 -0.22 -5.39 26.55
N GLU A 271 0.83 -5.01 27.27
CA GLU A 271 2.17 -5.60 27.19
C GLU A 271 2.22 -7.07 27.61
N ASP A 272 1.69 -7.98 26.80
CA ASP A 272 2.26 -9.32 26.76
C ASP A 272 3.40 -9.31 25.74
N THR A 273 4.63 -9.20 26.23
CA THR A 273 5.85 -9.07 25.43
C THR A 273 6.04 -10.14 24.35
N ARG A 274 5.26 -11.22 24.39
CA ARG A 274 5.28 -12.29 23.39
C ARG A 274 4.30 -12.02 22.23
N LEU A 275 3.19 -11.34 22.49
CA LEU A 275 2.16 -11.04 21.49
C LEU A 275 2.38 -9.67 20.82
N THR A 276 2.88 -8.69 21.56
CA THR A 276 3.11 -7.32 21.07
C THR A 276 4.24 -7.23 20.05
N GLN A 277 5.20 -8.18 20.04
CA GLN A 277 6.30 -8.18 19.07
C GLN A 277 5.82 -8.33 17.60
N PHE A 278 4.58 -8.76 17.39
CA PHE A 278 4.03 -9.05 16.06
C PHE A 278 2.71 -8.33 15.77
N ALA A 279 2.20 -7.53 16.73
CA ALA A 279 0.97 -6.77 16.53
C ALA A 279 1.22 -5.52 15.70
N LEU A 280 0.49 -5.37 14.60
CA LEU A 280 0.41 -4.12 13.87
C LEU A 280 -0.87 -3.36 14.26
N PRO A 281 -0.83 -2.01 14.21
CA PRO A 281 -2.08 -1.27 14.16
C PRO A 281 -2.91 -1.71 12.95
N PRO A 282 -4.23 -1.52 12.95
CA PRO A 282 -5.05 -1.71 11.76
C PRO A 282 -4.43 -0.95 10.58
N MET A 283 -4.22 -1.63 9.45
CA MET A 283 -3.56 -1.04 8.29
C MET A 283 -4.34 -1.34 7.01
N PRO A 284 -4.50 -0.36 6.12
CA PRO A 284 -5.00 -0.60 4.78
C PRO A 284 -3.92 -1.26 3.91
N LEU A 285 -4.27 -1.71 2.73
CA LEU A 285 -3.27 -2.02 1.71
C LEU A 285 -2.39 -0.78 1.47
N PRO A 286 -1.07 -0.93 1.36
CA PRO A 286 -0.18 0.21 1.09
C PRO A 286 -0.50 0.94 -0.22
N GLY A 287 -1.06 0.22 -1.20
CA GLY A 287 -1.56 0.76 -2.45
C GLY A 287 -0.53 1.60 -3.18
N PHE A 288 -0.96 2.76 -3.63
CA PHE A 288 -0.12 3.72 -4.36
C PHE A 288 1.06 4.29 -3.56
N ASN A 289 1.13 4.11 -2.24
CA ASN A 289 2.23 4.69 -1.46
C ASN A 289 3.60 4.03 -1.75
N PHE A 290 3.60 2.83 -2.34
CA PHE A 290 4.80 2.10 -2.73
C PHE A 290 5.05 2.07 -4.25
N VAL A 291 4.40 2.91 -5.01
CA VAL A 291 4.50 2.92 -6.49
C VAL A 291 5.04 4.23 -6.97
#